data_02184c7fce7112ed193f1382fd1d7be7
#
_entry.id   02184c7fce7112ed193f1382fd1d7be7
#
_cell.length_a   1.000
_cell.length_b   1.000
_cell.length_c   1.000
_cell.angle_alpha   90.00
_cell.angle_beta   90.00
_cell.angle_gamma   90.00
#
_symmetry.space_group_name_H-M   'P 1'
#
loop_
_entity.id
_entity.type
_entity.pdbx_description
1 polymer ?
#
loop_
_entity_poly.entity_id
_entity_poly.type
_entity_poly.pdbx_seq_one_letter_code
_entity_poly.pdbx_strand_id
1 'polypeptide(L)'
;AGIIFLCVPTPPGKNGSADLSRIDAAISRINEPKILVIKSTVPPGTTEYFQTRFPQHNFLFNPEFLTERRAWEDTIHPDRQLVGWTNISKEHAASVAALLPPAPLMAPSPELELNATEAELIKYAANIFLARKVTFANALYDLANHHGIDYEHIRKGLASDSRIGPSHLEIFHGDYRGYGGYCFIKDTDALIAHARTQGLDHVADLISADVHFNTKVLATQGLTPEDVAVHDHVKIKKI
;
A
#
# COMPACT_ATOMS: atom_id res chain seq x y z
N ALA A 1 -23.45 -15.14 -7.85
CA ALA A 1 -23.23 -14.17 -6.76
C ALA A 1 -23.64 -12.78 -7.22
N GLY A 2 -24.17 -11.97 -6.32
CA GLY A 2 -24.52 -10.55 -6.59
C GLY A 2 -23.32 -9.63 -6.42
N ILE A 3 -22.39 -9.99 -5.51
CA ILE A 3 -21.17 -9.25 -5.18
C ILE A 3 -19.97 -10.12 -5.52
N ILE A 4 -18.96 -9.53 -6.15
CA ILE A 4 -17.69 -10.18 -6.54
C ILE A 4 -16.52 -9.34 -6.05
N PHE A 5 -15.61 -9.94 -5.29
CA PHE A 5 -14.36 -9.32 -4.88
C PHE A 5 -13.25 -9.64 -5.88
N LEU A 6 -12.61 -8.60 -6.41
CA LEU A 6 -11.50 -8.71 -7.36
C LEU A 6 -10.17 -8.60 -6.60
N CYS A 7 -9.50 -9.75 -6.40
CA CYS A 7 -8.26 -9.89 -5.62
C CYS A 7 -7.11 -10.35 -6.53
N VAL A 8 -7.01 -9.84 -7.74
CA VAL A 8 -5.99 -10.24 -8.71
C VAL A 8 -4.70 -9.43 -8.51
N PRO A 9 -3.51 -9.99 -8.82
CA PRO A 9 -2.27 -9.25 -8.75
C PRO A 9 -2.23 -8.05 -9.69
N THR A 10 -1.63 -6.95 -9.22
CA THR A 10 -1.30 -5.74 -9.99
C THR A 10 0.22 -5.57 -10.02
N PRO A 11 0.95 -6.34 -10.86
CA PRO A 11 2.40 -6.29 -10.90
C PRO A 11 2.91 -4.94 -11.44
N PRO A 12 4.19 -4.63 -11.22
CA PRO A 12 4.82 -3.48 -11.87
C PRO A 12 4.72 -3.59 -13.40
N GLY A 13 4.21 -2.55 -14.03
CA GLY A 13 4.21 -2.36 -15.46
C GLY A 13 5.45 -1.58 -15.94
N LYS A 14 5.38 -1.06 -17.15
CA LYS A 14 6.43 -0.20 -17.68
C LYS A 14 6.56 1.07 -16.87
N ASN A 15 7.78 1.52 -16.62
CA ASN A 15 8.09 2.74 -15.86
C ASN A 15 7.56 2.76 -14.41
N GLY A 16 7.42 1.58 -13.79
CA GLY A 16 6.95 1.45 -12.41
C GLY A 16 5.43 1.57 -12.21
N SER A 17 4.65 1.90 -13.26
CA SER A 17 3.19 1.97 -13.16
C SER A 17 2.58 0.62 -12.77
N ALA A 18 1.40 0.62 -12.15
CA ALA A 18 0.67 -0.62 -11.88
C ALA A 18 0.08 -1.19 -13.18
N ASP A 19 0.28 -2.50 -13.43
CA ASP A 19 -0.37 -3.21 -14.53
C ASP A 19 -1.79 -3.64 -14.13
N LEU A 20 -2.79 -3.02 -14.76
CA LEU A 20 -4.20 -3.28 -14.51
C LEU A 20 -4.82 -4.33 -15.44
N SER A 21 -4.04 -4.92 -16.33
CA SER A 21 -4.54 -5.84 -17.38
C SER A 21 -5.28 -7.04 -16.81
N ARG A 22 -4.86 -7.56 -15.66
CA ARG A 22 -5.51 -8.69 -15.00
C ARG A 22 -6.86 -8.34 -14.40
N ILE A 23 -7.02 -7.12 -13.88
CA ILE A 23 -8.32 -6.62 -13.40
C ILE A 23 -9.26 -6.46 -14.59
N ASP A 24 -8.81 -5.81 -15.65
CA ASP A 24 -9.57 -5.62 -16.89
C ASP A 24 -10.04 -6.96 -17.48
N ALA A 25 -9.14 -7.93 -17.59
CA ALA A 25 -9.47 -9.27 -18.07
C ALA A 25 -10.46 -10.01 -17.17
N ALA A 26 -10.41 -9.81 -15.85
CA ALA A 26 -11.37 -10.41 -14.93
C ALA A 26 -12.77 -9.80 -15.09
N ILE A 27 -12.85 -8.45 -15.16
CA ILE A 27 -14.11 -7.73 -15.34
C ILE A 27 -14.76 -8.09 -16.69
N SER A 28 -13.97 -8.14 -17.77
CA SER A 28 -14.46 -8.45 -19.12
C SER A 28 -15.11 -9.84 -19.27
N ARG A 29 -14.94 -10.74 -18.31
CA ARG A 29 -15.59 -12.06 -18.28
C ARG A 29 -16.95 -12.06 -17.57
N ILE A 30 -17.32 -10.93 -16.96
CA ILE A 30 -18.57 -10.81 -16.20
C ILE A 30 -19.61 -10.14 -17.10
N ASN A 31 -20.53 -10.94 -17.62
CA ASN A 31 -21.51 -10.47 -18.62
C ASN A 31 -22.74 -9.81 -17.98
N GLU A 32 -23.12 -10.22 -16.76
CA GLU A 32 -24.32 -9.70 -16.09
C GLU A 32 -23.96 -8.57 -15.14
N PRO A 33 -24.85 -7.59 -14.91
CA PRO A 33 -24.67 -6.54 -13.92
C PRO A 33 -24.36 -7.12 -12.53
N LYS A 34 -23.28 -6.65 -11.89
CA LYS A 34 -22.83 -7.08 -10.57
C LYS A 34 -22.29 -5.90 -9.77
N ILE A 35 -22.22 -6.07 -8.45
CA ILE A 35 -21.41 -5.22 -7.58
C ILE A 35 -20.00 -5.81 -7.59
N LEU A 36 -19.02 -5.02 -8.06
CA LEU A 36 -17.62 -5.41 -8.17
C LEU A 36 -16.78 -4.64 -7.15
N VAL A 37 -16.19 -5.35 -6.22
CA VAL A 37 -15.35 -4.75 -5.17
C VAL A 37 -13.88 -5.01 -5.51
N ILE A 38 -13.16 -3.97 -5.91
CA ILE A 38 -11.72 -4.06 -6.17
C ILE A 38 -10.99 -4.08 -4.82
N LYS A 39 -10.27 -5.17 -4.54
CA LYS A 39 -9.37 -5.31 -3.39
C LYS A 39 -7.90 -5.21 -3.78
N SER A 40 -7.58 -5.40 -5.04
CA SER A 40 -6.23 -5.21 -5.58
C SER A 40 -5.79 -3.77 -5.38
N THR A 41 -4.53 -3.55 -4.98
CA THR A 41 -3.96 -2.21 -4.86
C THR A 41 -3.85 -1.58 -6.25
N VAL A 42 -4.52 -0.45 -6.45
CA VAL A 42 -4.61 0.25 -7.73
C VAL A 42 -4.38 1.76 -7.55
N PRO A 43 -3.83 2.46 -8.54
CA PRO A 43 -3.63 3.91 -8.48
C PRO A 43 -4.93 4.68 -8.27
N PRO A 44 -4.88 5.87 -7.61
CA PRO A 44 -6.04 6.72 -7.42
C PRO A 44 -6.78 7.03 -8.72
N GLY A 45 -8.13 6.90 -8.70
CA GLY A 45 -8.99 7.09 -9.86
C GLY A 45 -9.25 5.83 -10.69
N THR A 46 -8.62 4.69 -10.38
CA THR A 46 -8.77 3.45 -11.15
C THR A 46 -10.19 2.89 -11.07
N THR A 47 -10.82 2.93 -9.90
CA THR A 47 -12.20 2.42 -9.73
C THR A 47 -13.19 3.24 -10.52
N GLU A 48 -13.05 4.56 -10.56
CA GLU A 48 -13.86 5.46 -11.41
C GLU A 48 -13.61 5.20 -12.91
N TYR A 49 -12.37 4.93 -13.29
CA TYR A 49 -12.05 4.54 -14.66
C TYR A 49 -12.79 3.27 -15.07
N PHE A 50 -12.79 2.22 -14.24
CA PHE A 50 -13.53 0.98 -14.54
C PHE A 50 -15.04 1.19 -14.48
N GLN A 51 -15.54 2.05 -13.59
CA GLN A 51 -16.96 2.42 -13.56
C GLN A 51 -17.41 3.05 -14.87
N THR A 52 -16.62 3.95 -15.44
CA THR A 52 -16.90 4.59 -16.72
C THR A 52 -16.82 3.60 -17.87
N ARG A 53 -15.87 2.68 -17.84
CA ARG A 53 -15.64 1.71 -18.92
C ARG A 53 -16.63 0.56 -18.94
N PHE A 54 -17.16 0.17 -17.77
CA PHE A 54 -18.11 -0.92 -17.59
C PHE A 54 -19.37 -0.44 -16.84
N PRO A 55 -20.16 0.45 -17.45
CA PRO A 55 -21.26 1.15 -16.76
C PRO A 55 -22.40 0.23 -16.30
N GLN A 56 -22.46 -1.03 -16.77
CA GLN A 56 -23.44 -2.02 -16.34
C GLN A 56 -23.17 -2.57 -14.93
N HIS A 57 -21.97 -2.38 -14.37
CA HIS A 57 -21.58 -2.82 -13.03
C HIS A 57 -21.55 -1.65 -12.05
N ASN A 58 -21.64 -1.94 -10.75
CA ASN A 58 -21.41 -1.00 -9.67
C ASN A 58 -20.05 -1.30 -9.04
N PHE A 59 -19.08 -0.38 -9.16
CA PHE A 59 -17.74 -0.58 -8.64
C PHE A 59 -17.57 0.06 -7.28
N LEU A 60 -16.92 -0.67 -6.37
CA LEU A 60 -16.43 -0.19 -5.08
C LEU A 60 -14.96 -0.57 -4.92
N PHE A 61 -14.28 0.09 -4.00
CA PHE A 61 -12.91 -0.22 -3.63
C PHE A 61 -12.83 -0.56 -2.14
N ASN A 62 -12.21 -1.69 -1.81
CA ASN A 62 -11.95 -2.08 -0.42
C ASN A 62 -10.48 -2.47 -0.27
N PRO A 63 -9.60 -1.52 0.15
CA PRO A 63 -8.19 -1.81 0.36
C PRO A 63 -7.97 -2.84 1.47
N GLU A 64 -6.86 -3.57 1.36
CA GLU A 64 -6.32 -4.37 2.44
C GLU A 64 -5.15 -3.65 3.11
N PHE A 65 -4.93 -3.89 4.41
CA PHE A 65 -3.86 -3.29 5.21
C PHE A 65 -3.08 -4.35 6.00
N LEU A 66 -2.98 -5.54 5.42
CA LEU A 66 -2.39 -6.72 6.06
C LEU A 66 -0.86 -6.61 6.12
N THR A 67 -0.29 -7.16 7.18
CA THR A 67 1.12 -7.54 7.22
C THR A 67 1.24 -8.98 6.74
N GLU A 68 2.06 -9.27 5.74
CA GLU A 68 2.11 -10.60 5.10
C GLU A 68 2.32 -11.73 6.12
N ARG A 69 3.21 -11.54 7.11
CA ARG A 69 3.47 -12.52 8.18
C ARG A 69 2.29 -12.75 9.12
N ARG A 70 1.35 -11.80 9.20
CA ARG A 70 0.18 -11.83 10.06
C ARG A 70 -1.12 -11.79 9.26
N ALA A 71 -1.07 -12.16 7.97
CA ALA A 71 -2.18 -11.97 7.05
C ALA A 71 -3.50 -12.58 7.54
N TRP A 72 -3.46 -13.74 8.18
CA TRP A 72 -4.66 -14.36 8.74
C TRP A 72 -5.21 -13.55 9.93
N GLU A 73 -4.36 -13.20 10.88
CA GLU A 73 -4.75 -12.43 12.07
C GLU A 73 -5.29 -11.06 11.68
N ASP A 74 -4.55 -10.34 10.82
CA ASP A 74 -4.94 -9.02 10.35
C ASP A 74 -6.21 -9.07 9.46
N THR A 75 -6.55 -10.24 8.89
CA THR A 75 -7.81 -10.43 8.16
C THR A 75 -9.01 -10.53 9.10
N ILE A 76 -8.88 -11.29 10.19
CA ILE A 76 -10.00 -11.53 11.13
C ILE A 76 -10.13 -10.44 12.19
N HIS A 77 -9.04 -9.73 12.49
CA HIS A 77 -8.97 -8.61 13.43
C HIS A 77 -8.31 -7.39 12.80
N PRO A 78 -8.92 -6.79 11.77
CA PRO A 78 -8.35 -5.64 11.09
C PRO A 78 -8.44 -4.38 11.96
N ASP A 79 -7.43 -3.49 11.86
CA ASP A 79 -7.46 -2.18 12.51
C ASP A 79 -8.52 -1.27 11.88
N ARG A 80 -8.80 -1.46 10.60
CA ARG A 80 -9.76 -0.67 9.82
C ARG A 80 -10.31 -1.43 8.63
N GLN A 81 -11.56 -1.12 8.27
CA GLN A 81 -12.20 -1.53 7.02
C GLN A 81 -12.74 -0.31 6.29
N LEU A 82 -12.29 -0.10 5.08
CA LEU A 82 -12.67 1.04 4.27
C LEU A 82 -13.35 0.54 3.00
N VAL A 83 -14.53 1.06 2.69
CA VAL A 83 -15.22 0.81 1.42
C VAL A 83 -15.48 2.15 0.75
N GLY A 84 -14.72 2.42 -0.29
CA GLY A 84 -14.91 3.59 -1.15
C GLY A 84 -15.84 3.27 -2.31
N TRP A 85 -16.65 4.24 -2.73
CA TRP A 85 -17.63 4.10 -3.82
C TRP A 85 -17.36 5.07 -4.97
N THR A 86 -17.89 4.75 -6.12
CA THR A 86 -18.01 5.67 -7.26
C THR A 86 -19.28 6.51 -7.14
N ASN A 87 -19.41 7.52 -8.01
CA ASN A 87 -20.59 8.42 -8.02
C ASN A 87 -21.93 7.69 -8.16
N ILE A 88 -21.97 6.43 -8.64
CA ILE A 88 -23.22 5.68 -8.84
C ILE A 88 -23.35 4.46 -7.91
N SER A 89 -22.33 4.11 -7.14
CA SER A 89 -22.32 2.88 -6.33
C SER A 89 -22.44 3.11 -4.81
N LYS A 90 -22.63 4.36 -4.36
CA LYS A 90 -22.69 4.73 -2.93
C LYS A 90 -23.70 3.90 -2.14
N GLU A 91 -24.87 3.63 -2.71
CA GLU A 91 -25.95 2.87 -2.05
C GLU A 91 -25.55 1.44 -1.69
N HIS A 92 -24.53 0.87 -2.35
CA HIS A 92 -24.03 -0.49 -2.09
C HIS A 92 -22.93 -0.55 -1.04
N ALA A 93 -22.32 0.57 -0.66
CA ALA A 93 -21.16 0.60 0.21
C ALA A 93 -21.42 -0.01 1.61
N ALA A 94 -22.54 0.34 2.23
CA ALA A 94 -22.94 -0.22 3.52
C ALA A 94 -23.17 -1.73 3.46
N SER A 95 -23.79 -2.24 2.38
CA SER A 95 -24.02 -3.66 2.18
C SER A 95 -22.71 -4.43 1.98
N VAL A 96 -21.73 -3.85 1.30
CA VAL A 96 -20.39 -4.44 1.15
C VAL A 96 -19.64 -4.41 2.49
N ALA A 97 -19.67 -3.28 3.21
CA ALA A 97 -19.03 -3.16 4.51
C ALA A 97 -19.55 -4.19 5.53
N ALA A 98 -20.85 -4.49 5.50
CA ALA A 98 -21.47 -5.50 6.36
C ALA A 98 -20.99 -6.95 6.11
N LEU A 99 -20.34 -7.22 4.98
CA LEU A 99 -19.74 -8.52 4.66
C LEU A 99 -18.30 -8.67 5.17
N LEU A 100 -17.69 -7.57 5.60
CA LEU A 100 -16.30 -7.55 6.03
C LEU A 100 -16.20 -7.82 7.55
N PRO A 101 -15.07 -8.36 8.03
CA PRO A 101 -14.82 -8.48 9.45
C PRO A 101 -14.93 -7.11 10.14
N PRO A 102 -15.51 -7.05 11.35
CA PRO A 102 -15.64 -5.78 12.09
C PRO A 102 -14.26 -5.23 12.46
N ALA A 103 -14.13 -3.91 12.45
CA ALA A 103 -12.91 -3.19 12.78
C ALA A 103 -13.23 -1.97 13.67
N PRO A 104 -12.25 -1.49 14.49
CA PRO A 104 -12.41 -0.26 15.28
C PRO A 104 -12.79 0.95 14.42
N LEU A 105 -12.24 1.06 13.21
CA LEU A 105 -12.63 2.04 12.20
C LEU A 105 -13.28 1.35 11.01
N MET A 106 -14.54 1.64 10.78
CA MET A 106 -15.30 1.21 9.60
C MET A 106 -15.71 2.42 8.76
N ALA A 107 -15.58 2.33 7.43
CA ALA A 107 -16.16 3.28 6.48
C ALA A 107 -16.98 2.49 5.42
N PRO A 108 -18.20 2.91 5.08
CA PRO A 108 -18.85 4.15 5.54
C PRO A 108 -19.30 4.12 7.00
N SER A 109 -19.16 5.25 7.67
CA SER A 109 -19.69 5.52 9.01
C SER A 109 -20.08 7.01 9.11
N PRO A 110 -20.80 7.44 10.17
CA PRO A 110 -21.11 8.86 10.35
C PRO A 110 -19.89 9.78 10.41
N GLU A 111 -18.74 9.24 10.87
CA GLU A 111 -17.49 10.01 11.00
C GLU A 111 -16.63 9.94 9.71
N LEU A 112 -16.83 8.95 8.85
CA LEU A 112 -15.99 8.74 7.68
C LEU A 112 -16.79 8.17 6.51
N GLU A 113 -16.99 8.98 5.51
CA GLU A 113 -17.47 8.59 4.18
C GLU A 113 -16.35 8.78 3.16
N LEU A 114 -16.16 7.79 2.26
CA LEU A 114 -15.06 7.79 1.30
C LEU A 114 -15.56 7.49 -0.11
N ASN A 115 -15.15 8.28 -1.08
CA ASN A 115 -15.21 7.84 -2.46
C ASN A 115 -14.05 6.85 -2.76
N ALA A 116 -14.13 6.17 -3.91
CA ALA A 116 -13.15 5.15 -4.28
C ALA A 116 -11.74 5.71 -4.41
N THR A 117 -11.58 6.89 -5.01
CA THR A 117 -10.28 7.56 -5.20
C THR A 117 -9.62 7.91 -3.87
N GLU A 118 -10.41 8.35 -2.88
CA GLU A 118 -9.91 8.60 -1.51
C GLU A 118 -9.41 7.31 -0.86
N ALA A 119 -10.17 6.22 -0.96
CA ALA A 119 -9.78 4.94 -0.39
C ALA A 119 -8.54 4.35 -1.09
N GLU A 120 -8.41 4.49 -2.41
CA GLU A 120 -7.23 4.12 -3.19
C GLU A 120 -6.00 4.92 -2.73
N LEU A 121 -6.14 6.24 -2.57
CA LEU A 121 -5.04 7.09 -2.10
C LEU A 121 -4.63 6.75 -0.67
N ILE A 122 -5.58 6.45 0.23
CA ILE A 122 -5.29 6.02 1.62
C ILE A 122 -4.43 4.75 1.61
N LYS A 123 -4.71 3.79 0.72
CA LYS A 123 -3.91 2.56 0.61
C LYS A 123 -2.45 2.87 0.25
N TYR A 124 -2.22 3.66 -0.79
CA TYR A 124 -0.87 4.06 -1.19
C TYR A 124 -0.18 4.89 -0.11
N ALA A 125 -0.88 5.90 0.43
CA ALA A 125 -0.34 6.78 1.46
C ALA A 125 0.15 5.99 2.68
N ALA A 126 -0.61 4.97 3.13
CA ALA A 126 -0.20 4.14 4.25
C ALA A 126 1.12 3.41 3.95
N ASN A 127 1.23 2.71 2.83
CA ASN A 127 2.44 1.94 2.49
C ASN A 127 3.66 2.85 2.31
N ILE A 128 3.50 4.00 1.63
CA ILE A 128 4.60 4.94 1.38
C ILE A 128 5.04 5.64 2.67
N PHE A 129 4.09 6.00 3.54
CA PHE A 129 4.43 6.59 4.83
C PHE A 129 5.22 5.60 5.72
N LEU A 130 4.85 4.31 5.72
CA LEU A 130 5.58 3.29 6.45
C LEU A 130 6.99 3.07 5.85
N ALA A 131 7.13 3.02 4.51
CA ALA A 131 8.42 2.97 3.84
C ALA A 131 9.30 4.18 4.20
N ARG A 132 8.74 5.40 4.24
CA ARG A 132 9.41 6.62 4.69
C ARG A 132 9.89 6.54 6.13
N LYS A 133 9.10 5.98 7.04
CA LYS A 133 9.55 5.76 8.43
C LYS A 133 10.79 4.87 8.47
N VAL A 134 10.85 3.82 7.65
CA VAL A 134 12.03 2.96 7.55
C VAL A 134 13.24 3.72 7.00
N THR A 135 13.09 4.52 5.95
CA THR A 135 14.21 5.32 5.41
C THR A 135 14.71 6.35 6.42
N PHE A 136 13.80 7.04 7.10
CA PHE A 136 14.17 8.00 8.13
C PHE A 136 14.88 7.35 9.31
N ALA A 137 14.41 6.20 9.79
CA ALA A 137 15.06 5.42 10.84
C ALA A 137 16.48 5.01 10.43
N ASN A 138 16.67 4.54 9.19
CA ASN A 138 17.99 4.16 8.67
C ASN A 138 18.93 5.36 8.54
N ALA A 139 18.44 6.54 8.17
CA ALA A 139 19.26 7.76 8.16
C ALA A 139 19.76 8.12 9.57
N LEU A 140 18.87 8.02 10.58
CA LEU A 140 19.25 8.26 11.97
C LEU A 140 20.22 7.20 12.50
N TYR A 141 20.06 5.95 12.08
CA TYR A 141 21.01 4.88 12.41
C TYR A 141 22.42 5.17 11.88
N ASP A 142 22.54 5.64 10.65
CA ASP A 142 23.84 5.99 10.07
C ASP A 142 24.47 7.18 10.80
N LEU A 143 23.67 8.18 11.20
CA LEU A 143 24.15 9.29 12.04
C LEU A 143 24.59 8.81 13.43
N ALA A 144 23.84 7.92 14.06
CA ALA A 144 24.17 7.35 15.36
C ALA A 144 25.51 6.60 15.29
N ASN A 145 25.71 5.77 14.28
CA ASN A 145 26.97 5.06 14.07
C ASN A 145 28.15 6.01 13.84
N HIS A 146 27.95 7.08 13.07
CA HIS A 146 28.98 8.09 12.84
C HIS A 146 29.43 8.76 14.16
N HIS A 147 28.50 8.98 15.08
CA HIS A 147 28.79 9.57 16.39
C HIS A 147 29.18 8.55 17.47
N GLY A 148 29.20 7.26 17.15
CA GLY A 148 29.51 6.18 18.13
C GLY A 148 28.46 6.05 19.23
N ILE A 149 27.19 6.38 18.96
CA ILE A 149 26.07 6.30 19.91
C ILE A 149 25.10 5.18 19.53
N ASP A 150 24.42 4.63 20.54
CA ASP A 150 23.49 3.53 20.35
C ASP A 150 22.16 4.03 19.76
N TYR A 151 21.84 3.58 18.56
CA TYR A 151 20.56 3.89 17.90
C TYR A 151 19.34 3.44 18.70
N GLU A 152 19.45 2.36 19.49
CA GLU A 152 18.33 1.85 20.29
C GLU A 152 17.82 2.88 21.32
N HIS A 153 18.70 3.72 21.86
CA HIS A 153 18.31 4.83 22.72
C HIS A 153 17.53 5.89 21.95
N ILE A 154 17.94 6.20 20.73
CA ILE A 154 17.25 7.15 19.84
C ILE A 154 15.87 6.59 19.48
N ARG A 155 15.80 5.30 19.06
CA ARG A 155 14.57 4.61 18.70
C ARG A 155 13.55 4.65 19.84
N LYS A 156 13.97 4.30 21.08
CA LYS A 156 13.11 4.33 22.26
C LYS A 156 12.61 5.75 22.58
N GLY A 157 13.50 6.73 22.48
CA GLY A 157 13.16 8.14 22.68
C GLY A 157 12.09 8.62 21.68
N LEU A 158 12.27 8.33 20.39
CA LEU A 158 11.30 8.65 19.35
C LEU A 158 9.98 7.90 19.51
N ALA A 159 10.04 6.60 19.80
CA ALA A 159 8.87 5.75 19.95
C ALA A 159 7.97 6.14 21.14
N SER A 160 8.51 6.84 22.14
CA SER A 160 7.77 7.31 23.30
C SER A 160 6.81 8.46 22.99
N ASP A 161 7.01 9.18 21.89
CA ASP A 161 6.05 10.18 21.41
C ASP A 161 4.89 9.48 20.68
N SER A 162 3.67 9.59 21.22
CA SER A 162 2.47 8.96 20.65
C SER A 162 2.16 9.41 19.22
N ARG A 163 2.62 10.59 18.80
CA ARG A 163 2.48 11.11 17.44
C ARG A 163 3.37 10.38 16.44
N ILE A 164 4.48 9.80 16.90
CA ILE A 164 5.43 9.02 16.08
C ILE A 164 5.11 7.54 16.17
N GLY A 165 4.98 7.02 17.38
CA GLY A 165 4.73 5.61 17.68
C GLY A 165 5.90 4.69 17.33
N PRO A 166 5.89 3.42 17.78
CA PRO A 166 7.04 2.52 17.68
C PRO A 166 7.19 1.82 16.32
N SER A 167 6.14 1.80 15.48
CA SER A 167 6.14 1.01 14.25
C SER A 167 7.15 1.52 13.23
N HIS A 168 7.84 0.59 12.53
CA HIS A 168 8.77 0.88 11.42
C HIS A 168 9.99 1.74 11.79
N LEU A 169 10.38 1.73 13.06
CA LEU A 169 11.62 2.35 13.55
C LEU A 169 12.74 1.32 13.78
N GLU A 170 12.47 0.03 13.62
CA GLU A 170 13.48 -1.00 13.65
C GLU A 170 14.33 -0.96 12.37
N ILE A 171 15.64 -1.24 12.51
CA ILE A 171 16.58 -1.10 11.41
C ILE A 171 16.63 -2.36 10.55
N PHE A 172 16.63 -3.54 11.21
CA PHE A 172 16.72 -4.80 10.53
C PHE A 172 15.34 -5.42 10.36
N HIS A 173 14.94 -5.64 9.12
CA HIS A 173 13.77 -6.42 8.73
C HIS A 173 14.22 -7.79 8.21
N GLY A 174 14.33 -8.76 9.13
CA GLY A 174 15.01 -10.00 8.84
C GLY A 174 16.54 -9.78 8.84
N ASP A 175 17.18 -10.05 7.70
CA ASP A 175 18.65 -10.08 7.58
C ASP A 175 19.25 -8.83 6.93
N TYR A 176 18.47 -7.80 6.64
CA TYR A 176 18.94 -6.60 5.94
C TYR A 176 18.36 -5.31 6.52
N ARG A 177 19.01 -4.18 6.21
CA ARG A 177 18.59 -2.81 6.50
C ARG A 177 17.85 -2.22 5.30
N GLY A 178 16.99 -1.23 5.58
CA GLY A 178 16.16 -0.60 4.57
C GLY A 178 14.79 -1.26 4.45
N TYR A 179 13.93 -0.72 3.59
CA TYR A 179 12.66 -1.35 3.29
C TYR A 179 12.76 -2.27 2.07
N GLY A 180 11.99 -3.33 2.12
CA GLY A 180 11.78 -4.30 1.06
C GLY A 180 10.34 -4.80 1.11
N GLY A 181 10.17 -6.08 0.76
CA GLY A 181 8.87 -6.68 0.58
C GLY A 181 8.23 -6.25 -0.74
N TYR A 182 7.38 -7.12 -1.26
CA TYR A 182 6.75 -6.90 -2.55
C TYR A 182 5.91 -5.61 -2.60
N CYS A 183 5.19 -5.31 -1.51
CA CYS A 183 4.24 -4.20 -1.48
C CYS A 183 4.92 -2.83 -1.46
N PHE A 184 5.91 -2.60 -0.58
CA PHE A 184 6.50 -1.26 -0.44
C PHE A 184 7.23 -0.81 -1.71
N ILE A 185 8.02 -1.71 -2.33
CA ILE A 185 8.73 -1.40 -3.57
C ILE A 185 7.73 -1.07 -4.67
N LYS A 186 6.80 -1.99 -4.93
CA LYS A 186 5.81 -1.86 -6.00
C LYS A 186 4.93 -0.61 -5.84
N ASP A 187 4.42 -0.36 -4.63
CA ASP A 187 3.45 0.72 -4.42
C ASP A 187 4.12 2.09 -4.45
N THR A 188 5.37 2.18 -3.97
CA THR A 188 6.16 3.41 -4.06
C THR A 188 6.41 3.80 -5.52
N ASP A 189 6.86 2.84 -6.35
CA ASP A 189 7.09 3.08 -7.76
C ASP A 189 5.79 3.44 -8.50
N ALA A 190 4.69 2.77 -8.19
CA ALA A 190 3.40 3.03 -8.82
C ALA A 190 2.87 4.44 -8.49
N LEU A 191 3.02 4.92 -7.25
CA LEU A 191 2.59 6.28 -6.92
C LEU A 191 3.50 7.35 -7.52
N ILE A 192 4.81 7.10 -7.60
CA ILE A 192 5.75 7.99 -8.33
C ILE A 192 5.32 8.12 -9.79
N ALA A 193 5.10 6.99 -10.48
CA ALA A 193 4.66 6.97 -11.86
C ALA A 193 3.31 7.67 -12.03
N HIS A 194 2.35 7.42 -11.14
CA HIS A 194 1.04 8.08 -11.14
C HIS A 194 1.19 9.59 -10.96
N ALA A 195 1.93 10.06 -9.96
CA ALA A 195 2.14 11.49 -9.72
C ALA A 195 2.75 12.21 -10.95
N ARG A 196 3.73 11.59 -11.60
CA ARG A 196 4.31 12.13 -12.84
C ARG A 196 3.31 12.22 -13.97
N THR A 197 2.45 11.21 -14.16
CA THR A 197 1.42 11.27 -15.21
C THR A 197 0.36 12.34 -14.93
N GLN A 198 0.21 12.77 -13.68
CA GLN A 198 -0.68 13.86 -13.27
C GLN A 198 0.02 15.25 -13.28
N GLY A 199 1.29 15.34 -13.68
CA GLY A 199 2.06 16.58 -13.66
C GLY A 199 2.45 17.05 -12.24
N LEU A 200 2.42 16.15 -11.25
CA LEU A 200 2.78 16.42 -9.85
C LEU A 200 4.24 16.03 -9.57
N ASP A 201 5.18 16.60 -10.35
CA ASP A 201 6.60 16.23 -10.27
C ASP A 201 7.18 16.43 -8.87
N HIS A 202 6.83 17.50 -8.17
CA HIS A 202 7.29 17.75 -6.80
C HIS A 202 6.86 16.66 -5.81
N VAL A 203 5.68 16.03 -6.01
CA VAL A 203 5.22 14.87 -5.21
C VAL A 203 6.04 13.63 -5.55
N ALA A 204 6.26 13.39 -6.86
CA ALA A 204 7.09 12.30 -7.33
C ALA A 204 8.53 12.41 -6.80
N ASP A 205 9.11 13.61 -6.82
CA ASP A 205 10.48 13.87 -6.35
C ASP A 205 10.62 13.60 -4.84
N LEU A 206 9.63 14.03 -4.04
CA LEU A 206 9.62 13.77 -2.60
C LEU A 206 9.63 12.26 -2.30
N ILE A 207 8.84 11.46 -3.03
CA ILE A 207 8.79 10.02 -2.83
C ILE A 207 10.04 9.35 -3.41
N SER A 208 10.53 9.83 -4.55
CA SER A 208 11.76 9.32 -5.19
C SER A 208 13.00 9.50 -4.31
N ALA A 209 13.02 10.52 -3.44
CA ALA A 209 14.11 10.69 -2.48
C ALA A 209 14.22 9.53 -1.50
N ASP A 210 13.09 8.99 -1.03
CA ASP A 210 13.06 7.81 -0.16
C ASP A 210 13.56 6.55 -0.91
N VAL A 211 13.13 6.36 -2.16
CA VAL A 211 13.60 5.24 -3.02
C VAL A 211 15.11 5.32 -3.22
N HIS A 212 15.61 6.51 -3.56
CA HIS A 212 17.04 6.73 -3.78
C HIS A 212 17.87 6.45 -2.52
N PHE A 213 17.40 6.92 -1.36
CA PHE A 213 18.06 6.64 -0.09
C PHE A 213 18.04 5.13 0.20
N ASN A 214 16.89 4.47 0.07
CA ASN A 214 16.76 3.05 0.31
C ASN A 214 17.70 2.22 -0.59
N THR A 215 17.75 2.54 -1.88
CA THR A 215 18.64 1.90 -2.85
C THR A 215 20.12 2.00 -2.40
N LYS A 216 20.53 3.16 -1.89
CA LYS A 216 21.90 3.32 -1.35
C LYS A 216 22.13 2.45 -0.11
N VAL A 217 21.18 2.42 0.82
CA VAL A 217 21.27 1.57 2.02
C VAL A 217 21.36 0.10 1.65
N LEU A 218 20.56 -0.37 0.70
CA LEU A 218 20.65 -1.75 0.19
C LEU A 218 22.01 -2.04 -0.46
N ALA A 219 22.49 -1.13 -1.31
CA ALA A 219 23.78 -1.29 -1.98
C ALA A 219 24.96 -1.41 -1.03
N THR A 220 24.94 -0.77 0.17
CA THR A 220 25.97 -0.97 1.20
C THR A 220 26.05 -2.41 1.71
N GLN A 221 25.03 -3.22 1.44
CA GLN A 221 24.89 -4.60 1.88
C GLN A 221 25.01 -5.58 0.71
N GLY A 222 25.35 -5.09 -0.51
CA GLY A 222 25.41 -5.88 -1.73
C GLY A 222 24.03 -6.29 -2.27
N LEU A 223 22.98 -5.57 -1.89
CA LEU A 223 21.60 -5.85 -2.29
C LEU A 223 21.07 -4.77 -3.23
N THR A 224 20.10 -5.17 -4.06
CA THR A 224 19.32 -4.28 -4.92
C THR A 224 17.86 -4.25 -4.45
N PRO A 225 17.05 -3.27 -4.90
CA PRO A 225 15.61 -3.30 -4.65
C PRO A 225 14.92 -4.58 -5.13
N GLU A 226 15.37 -5.15 -6.25
CA GLU A 226 14.83 -6.39 -6.83
C GLU A 226 15.10 -7.60 -5.94
N ASP A 227 16.26 -7.65 -5.27
CA ASP A 227 16.62 -8.74 -4.35
C ASP A 227 15.69 -8.79 -3.14
N VAL A 228 15.19 -7.63 -2.71
CA VAL A 228 14.32 -7.50 -1.53
C VAL A 228 12.84 -7.31 -1.88
N ALA A 229 12.49 -7.16 -3.16
CA ALA A 229 11.11 -7.07 -3.66
C ALA A 229 10.43 -8.45 -3.74
N VAL A 230 10.57 -9.24 -2.69
CA VAL A 230 10.08 -10.61 -2.60
C VAL A 230 9.05 -10.75 -1.48
N HIS A 231 8.22 -11.78 -1.57
CA HIS A 231 7.31 -12.11 -0.49
C HIS A 231 8.05 -12.61 0.75
N ASP A 232 7.53 -12.37 1.94
CA ASP A 232 8.14 -12.71 3.23
C ASP A 232 8.55 -14.18 3.38
N HIS A 233 7.91 -15.10 2.66
CA HIS A 233 8.25 -16.53 2.66
C HIS A 233 9.43 -16.89 1.74
N VAL A 234 9.91 -15.96 0.92
CA VAL A 234 11.04 -16.15 0.02
C VAL A 234 12.31 -15.67 0.72
N LYS A 235 13.28 -16.57 0.91
CA LYS A 235 14.59 -16.18 1.47
C LYS A 235 15.37 -15.36 0.45
N ILE A 236 15.86 -14.20 0.90
CA ILE A 236 16.79 -13.38 0.12
C ILE A 236 18.07 -14.17 -0.04
N LYS A 237 18.51 -14.38 -1.28
CA LYS A 237 19.80 -15.02 -1.55
C LYS A 237 20.90 -14.04 -1.13
N LYS A 238 21.60 -14.36 -0.06
CA LYS A 238 22.89 -13.70 0.24
C LYS A 238 23.89 -14.12 -0.83
N ILE A 239 24.45 -13.14 -1.53
CA ILE A 239 25.57 -13.34 -2.46
C ILE A 239 26.84 -13.51 -1.64
#